data_fefdfa1f0983bba2637d299859b8db23
#
_entry.id   fefdfa1f0983bba2637d299859b8db23
#
_cell.length_a   1.000
_cell.length_b   1.000
_cell.length_c   1.000
_cell.angle_alpha   90.00
_cell.angle_beta   90.00
_cell.angle_gamma   90.00
#
_symmetry.space_group_name_H-M   'P 1'
#
loop_
_entity.id
_entity.type
_entity.pdbx_description
1 polymer ?
#
loop_
_entity_poly.entity_id
_entity_poly.type
_entity_poly.pdbx_seq_one_letter_code
_entity_poly.pdbx_strand_id
1 'polypeptide(L)'
;QELGIAAESISFANVTLESEKYVCVRESGESGNSVAIVDLNNIHNMVRRPMSADSAIMNPEENILALKLQRQLQVFNLETKAKLKSHMSPQDVIYWRWISATVLGIVTTSSVYHWSIEDDAAPQKVFDRHASLADTQIINYRASADGKWMVLIGISSNTVDANAFRIKGSMQLYSKERGVSQPIDGHAAAFAELKTQDAIVPYKLFTFAVRTSTGAKLHIVEIDHAPENPAFSKKTVDVFFPDEATNDFPVAMQVSKRYGIVYLMTKYGFI
;
A
#
# COMPACT_ATOMS: atom_id res chain seq x y z
N GLN A 1 20.86 4.27 -16.10
CA GLN A 1 21.66 4.10 -17.34
C GLN A 1 22.49 2.80 -17.30
N GLU A 2 23.16 2.47 -16.18
CA GLU A 2 23.99 1.26 -16.05
C GLU A 2 23.21 -0.06 -16.26
N LEU A 3 21.94 -0.08 -15.91
CA LEU A 3 21.07 -1.27 -16.07
C LEU A 3 20.34 -1.31 -17.41
N GLY A 4 20.58 -0.34 -18.32
CA GLY A 4 19.92 -0.26 -19.61
C GLY A 4 18.39 -0.13 -19.53
N ILE A 5 17.87 0.40 -18.40
CA ILE A 5 16.47 0.77 -18.25
C ILE A 5 16.28 2.17 -18.84
N ALA A 6 15.35 2.32 -19.76
CA ALA A 6 15.04 3.59 -20.40
C ALA A 6 14.43 4.56 -19.37
N ALA A 7 14.84 5.84 -19.42
CA ALA A 7 14.40 6.84 -18.46
C ALA A 7 12.89 7.06 -18.47
N GLU A 8 12.25 6.96 -19.63
CA GLU A 8 10.82 7.03 -19.83
C GLU A 8 10.04 5.90 -19.15
N SER A 9 10.70 4.77 -18.91
CA SER A 9 10.11 3.65 -18.16
C SER A 9 10.11 3.89 -16.65
N ILE A 10 10.86 4.88 -16.15
CA ILE A 10 10.92 5.20 -14.72
C ILE A 10 9.81 6.18 -14.38
N SER A 11 8.64 5.64 -14.08
CA SER A 11 7.45 6.42 -13.72
C SER A 11 6.62 5.67 -12.68
N PHE A 12 5.73 6.36 -11.97
CA PHE A 12 4.82 5.74 -11.00
C PHE A 12 3.92 4.67 -11.62
N ALA A 13 3.62 4.76 -12.91
CA ALA A 13 2.81 3.77 -13.60
C ALA A 13 3.58 2.48 -13.91
N ASN A 14 4.90 2.55 -14.02
CA ASN A 14 5.73 1.46 -14.51
C ASN A 14 6.63 0.83 -13.44
N VAL A 15 6.99 1.59 -12.41
CA VAL A 15 7.86 1.11 -11.33
C VAL A 15 7.04 0.66 -10.13
N THR A 16 7.29 -0.54 -9.65
CA THR A 16 6.70 -1.04 -8.40
C THR A 16 7.79 -1.50 -7.43
N LEU A 17 7.63 -1.14 -6.16
CA LEU A 17 8.53 -1.47 -5.05
C LEU A 17 7.67 -2.04 -3.90
N GLU A 18 7.28 -3.30 -4.01
CA GLU A 18 6.51 -4.01 -2.98
C GLU A 18 7.40 -4.94 -2.13
N SER A 19 8.65 -5.11 -2.53
CA SER A 19 9.65 -5.99 -1.91
C SER A 19 10.85 -5.18 -1.43
N GLU A 20 11.45 -5.59 -0.33
CA GLU A 20 12.75 -5.05 0.12
C GLU A 20 13.92 -5.60 -0.72
N LYS A 21 13.68 -6.64 -1.54
CA LYS A 21 14.69 -7.31 -2.35
C LYS A 21 14.63 -6.93 -3.83
N TYR A 22 13.45 -6.59 -4.34
CA TYR A 22 13.24 -6.45 -5.79
C TYR A 22 12.51 -5.18 -6.15
N VAL A 23 12.94 -4.56 -7.25
CA VAL A 23 12.19 -3.51 -7.94
C VAL A 23 11.73 -4.07 -9.28
N CYS A 24 10.48 -3.87 -9.65
CA CYS A 24 9.96 -4.17 -10.97
C CYS A 24 9.79 -2.91 -11.79
N VAL A 25 10.22 -2.95 -13.04
CA VAL A 25 10.01 -1.90 -14.03
C VAL A 25 9.33 -2.50 -15.27
N ARG A 26 8.17 -1.98 -15.62
CA ARG A 26 7.52 -2.32 -16.89
C ARG A 26 8.14 -1.48 -18.00
N GLU A 27 8.58 -2.14 -19.03
CA GLU A 27 9.18 -1.51 -20.21
C GLU A 27 8.32 -1.80 -21.44
N SER A 28 8.16 -0.81 -22.30
CA SER A 28 7.52 -0.93 -23.60
C SER A 28 8.49 -0.42 -24.65
N GLY A 29 8.77 -1.20 -25.67
CA GLY A 29 9.71 -0.85 -26.73
C GLY A 29 9.37 -1.52 -28.05
N GLU A 30 10.17 -1.25 -29.08
CA GLU A 30 9.99 -1.82 -30.43
C GLU A 30 10.05 -3.36 -30.42
N SER A 31 10.80 -3.95 -29.49
CA SER A 31 10.91 -5.40 -29.32
C SER A 31 9.75 -6.03 -28.53
N GLY A 32 8.77 -5.23 -28.12
CA GLY A 32 7.61 -5.66 -27.33
C GLY A 32 7.68 -5.20 -25.86
N ASN A 33 6.72 -5.67 -25.08
CA ASN A 33 6.59 -5.35 -23.66
C ASN A 33 7.41 -6.34 -22.82
N SER A 34 8.06 -5.84 -21.78
CA SER A 34 8.81 -6.65 -20.82
C SER A 34 8.66 -6.13 -19.39
N VAL A 35 8.99 -6.98 -18.43
CA VAL A 35 9.18 -6.60 -17.03
C VAL A 35 10.64 -6.83 -16.67
N ALA A 36 11.34 -5.77 -16.32
CA ALA A 36 12.67 -5.81 -15.74
C ALA A 36 12.55 -5.96 -14.22
N ILE A 37 13.19 -6.99 -13.67
CA ILE A 37 13.25 -7.28 -12.23
C ILE A 37 14.68 -7.05 -11.79
N VAL A 38 14.86 -6.07 -10.91
CA VAL A 38 16.18 -5.69 -10.38
C VAL A 38 16.30 -6.24 -8.96
N ASP A 39 17.33 -7.04 -8.71
CA ASP A 39 17.68 -7.49 -7.37
C ASP A 39 18.47 -6.38 -6.64
N LEU A 40 17.92 -5.85 -5.57
CA LEU A 40 18.54 -4.77 -4.77
C LEU A 40 19.80 -5.23 -4.02
N ASN A 41 19.96 -6.51 -3.76
CA ASN A 41 21.16 -7.06 -3.15
C ASN A 41 22.29 -7.26 -4.16
N ASN A 42 21.94 -7.39 -5.44
CA ASN A 42 22.87 -7.48 -6.54
C ASN A 42 22.28 -6.85 -7.79
N ILE A 43 22.45 -5.54 -7.92
CA ILE A 43 21.87 -4.75 -9.01
C ILE A 43 22.30 -5.21 -10.42
N HIS A 44 23.44 -5.91 -10.54
CA HIS A 44 23.88 -6.49 -11.80
C HIS A 44 23.12 -7.77 -12.16
N ASN A 45 22.41 -8.37 -11.21
CA ASN A 45 21.52 -9.51 -11.43
C ASN A 45 20.10 -9.05 -11.81
N MET A 46 20.01 -8.33 -12.93
CA MET A 46 18.74 -7.92 -13.48
C MET A 46 18.23 -8.95 -14.49
N VAL A 47 16.96 -9.28 -14.38
CA VAL A 47 16.28 -10.22 -15.30
C VAL A 47 15.19 -9.50 -16.04
N ARG A 48 15.20 -9.54 -17.38
CA ARG A 48 14.09 -9.12 -18.23
C ARG A 48 13.25 -10.31 -18.65
N ARG A 49 11.94 -10.18 -18.48
CA ARG A 49 10.97 -11.19 -18.91
C ARG A 49 10.02 -10.58 -19.94
N PRO A 50 9.96 -11.13 -21.17
CA PRO A 50 8.96 -10.72 -22.15
C PRO A 50 7.58 -11.06 -21.61
N MET A 51 6.77 -10.04 -21.31
CA MET A 51 5.40 -10.22 -20.84
C MET A 51 4.62 -8.92 -20.94
N SER A 52 3.35 -9.03 -21.30
CA SER A 52 2.42 -7.90 -21.31
C SER A 52 1.65 -7.89 -20.00
N ALA A 53 1.72 -6.78 -19.28
CA ALA A 53 0.97 -6.58 -18.04
C ALA A 53 0.66 -5.09 -17.83
N ASP A 54 -0.49 -4.78 -17.23
CA ASP A 54 -0.83 -3.44 -16.77
C ASP A 54 -0.14 -3.13 -15.44
N SER A 55 0.16 -4.18 -14.67
CA SER A 55 0.88 -4.08 -13.39
C SER A 55 1.65 -5.37 -13.13
N ALA A 56 2.83 -5.22 -12.54
CA ALA A 56 3.70 -6.30 -12.12
C ALA A 56 4.25 -5.99 -10.72
N ILE A 57 4.04 -6.89 -9.77
CA ILE A 57 4.47 -6.69 -8.37
C ILE A 57 5.18 -7.93 -7.84
N MET A 58 6.41 -7.74 -7.34
CA MET A 58 7.15 -8.82 -6.69
C MET A 58 6.65 -9.07 -5.27
N ASN A 59 6.66 -10.34 -4.90
CA ASN A 59 6.42 -10.76 -3.52
C ASN A 59 7.45 -10.11 -2.57
N PRO A 60 7.07 -9.70 -1.35
CA PRO A 60 7.98 -9.06 -0.41
C PRO A 60 9.15 -9.95 0.04
N GLU A 61 9.00 -11.27 0.05
CA GLU A 61 9.99 -12.19 0.60
C GLU A 61 10.53 -13.20 -0.43
N GLU A 62 9.70 -13.67 -1.34
CA GLU A 62 9.99 -14.77 -2.24
C GLU A 62 10.15 -14.31 -3.70
N ASN A 63 10.76 -15.16 -4.53
CA ASN A 63 10.93 -14.90 -5.97
C ASN A 63 9.63 -15.23 -6.75
N ILE A 64 8.53 -14.62 -6.31
CA ILE A 64 7.19 -14.77 -6.86
C ILE A 64 6.73 -13.44 -7.45
N LEU A 65 6.27 -13.48 -8.69
CA LEU A 65 5.78 -12.33 -9.44
C LEU A 65 4.26 -12.44 -9.63
N ALA A 66 3.54 -11.40 -9.22
CA ALA A 66 2.13 -11.25 -9.57
C ALA A 66 1.96 -10.28 -10.73
N LEU A 67 1.18 -10.67 -11.73
CA LEU A 67 0.89 -9.92 -12.95
C LEU A 67 -0.60 -9.65 -13.08
N LYS A 68 -0.94 -8.43 -13.49
CA LYS A 68 -2.29 -8.03 -13.85
C LYS A 68 -2.31 -7.56 -15.30
N LEU A 69 -3.22 -8.13 -16.08
CA LEU A 69 -3.55 -7.66 -17.43
C LEU A 69 -5.07 -7.52 -17.50
N GLN A 70 -5.55 -6.28 -17.55
CA GLN A 70 -6.98 -5.98 -17.43
C GLN A 70 -7.58 -6.61 -16.17
N ARG A 71 -8.49 -7.58 -16.30
CA ARG A 71 -9.13 -8.30 -15.20
C ARG A 71 -8.44 -9.62 -14.86
N GLN A 72 -7.47 -10.04 -15.67
CA GLN A 72 -6.75 -11.29 -15.44
C GLN A 72 -5.61 -11.06 -14.44
N LEU A 73 -5.61 -11.85 -13.39
CA LEU A 73 -4.57 -11.89 -12.36
C LEU A 73 -3.84 -13.22 -12.46
N GLN A 74 -2.52 -13.19 -12.41
CA GLN A 74 -1.67 -14.37 -12.47
C GLN A 74 -0.53 -14.27 -11.48
N VAL A 75 -0.14 -15.38 -10.89
CA VAL A 75 0.99 -15.48 -9.97
C VAL A 75 1.96 -16.54 -10.49
N PHE A 76 3.22 -16.17 -10.58
CA PHE A 76 4.29 -17.01 -11.11
C PHE A 76 5.42 -17.15 -10.10
N ASN A 77 5.90 -18.37 -9.91
CA ASN A 77 7.18 -18.61 -9.27
C ASN A 77 8.28 -18.51 -10.34
N LEU A 78 9.21 -17.57 -10.16
CA LEU A 78 10.25 -17.28 -11.13
C LEU A 78 11.42 -18.26 -11.07
N GLU A 79 11.61 -18.95 -9.94
CA GLU A 79 12.65 -19.99 -9.78
C GLU A 79 12.26 -21.25 -10.51
N THR A 80 11.06 -21.75 -10.24
CA THR A 80 10.54 -22.97 -10.87
C THR A 80 9.97 -22.73 -12.26
N LYS A 81 9.80 -21.45 -12.67
CA LYS A 81 9.18 -21.02 -13.93
C LYS A 81 7.73 -21.53 -14.08
N ALA A 82 7.06 -21.75 -12.96
CA ALA A 82 5.70 -22.27 -12.92
C ALA A 82 4.68 -21.16 -12.65
N LYS A 83 3.53 -21.26 -13.31
CA LYS A 83 2.36 -20.48 -12.95
C LYS A 83 1.72 -21.13 -11.73
N LEU A 84 1.68 -20.42 -10.60
CA LEU A 84 1.10 -20.91 -9.36
C LEU A 84 -0.42 -20.77 -9.38
N LYS A 85 -0.93 -19.59 -9.77
CA LYS A 85 -2.36 -19.29 -9.74
C LYS A 85 -2.77 -18.38 -10.90
N SER A 86 -4.06 -18.45 -11.23
CA SER A 86 -4.70 -17.54 -12.18
C SER A 86 -6.14 -17.29 -11.75
N HIS A 87 -6.60 -16.05 -11.87
CA HIS A 87 -7.96 -15.66 -11.57
C HIS A 87 -8.44 -14.59 -12.55
N MET A 88 -9.68 -14.71 -13.03
CA MET A 88 -10.36 -13.68 -13.81
C MET A 88 -11.30 -12.93 -12.88
N SER A 89 -10.96 -11.68 -12.57
CA SER A 89 -11.79 -10.84 -11.71
C SER A 89 -13.11 -10.49 -12.41
N PRO A 90 -14.26 -10.59 -11.74
CA PRO A 90 -15.55 -10.18 -12.31
C PRO A 90 -15.66 -8.66 -12.49
N GLN A 91 -14.88 -7.89 -11.77
CA GLN A 91 -14.84 -6.44 -11.80
C GLN A 91 -13.44 -5.94 -12.12
N ASP A 92 -13.33 -4.67 -12.51
CA ASP A 92 -12.04 -4.03 -12.72
C ASP A 92 -11.25 -3.93 -11.41
N VAL A 93 -10.01 -4.38 -11.45
CA VAL A 93 -9.07 -4.26 -10.33
C VAL A 93 -8.37 -2.91 -10.45
N ILE A 94 -8.75 -1.99 -9.57
CA ILE A 94 -8.27 -0.59 -9.59
C ILE A 94 -7.00 -0.39 -8.76
N TYR A 95 -6.76 -1.28 -7.78
CA TYR A 95 -5.56 -1.29 -6.97
C TYR A 95 -5.31 -2.70 -6.45
N TRP A 96 -4.06 -3.09 -6.29
CA TRP A 96 -3.67 -4.34 -5.67
C TRP A 96 -2.25 -4.28 -5.14
N ARG A 97 -1.94 -5.09 -4.15
CA ARG A 97 -0.60 -5.23 -3.58
C ARG A 97 -0.46 -6.50 -2.76
N TRP A 98 0.77 -6.88 -2.46
CA TRP A 98 1.04 -7.86 -1.43
C TRP A 98 0.79 -7.24 -0.05
N ILE A 99 -0.01 -7.90 0.79
CA ILE A 99 -0.26 -7.51 2.19
C ILE A 99 0.51 -8.39 3.17
N SER A 100 0.98 -9.55 2.71
CA SER A 100 1.92 -10.45 3.37
C SER A 100 2.69 -11.24 2.31
N ALA A 101 3.62 -12.12 2.73
CA ALA A 101 4.33 -13.01 1.83
C ALA A 101 3.40 -14.00 1.07
N THR A 102 2.22 -14.27 1.59
CA THR A 102 1.32 -15.28 1.04
C THR A 102 -0.02 -14.75 0.55
N VAL A 103 -0.33 -13.47 0.77
CA VAL A 103 -1.65 -12.90 0.48
C VAL A 103 -1.56 -11.62 -0.34
N LEU A 104 -2.29 -11.60 -1.46
CA LEU A 104 -2.57 -10.40 -2.24
C LEU A 104 -3.85 -9.72 -1.77
N GLY A 105 -3.79 -8.42 -1.52
CA GLY A 105 -4.95 -7.56 -1.37
C GLY A 105 -5.36 -7.02 -2.72
N ILE A 106 -6.62 -7.22 -3.10
CA ILE A 106 -7.19 -6.82 -4.39
C ILE A 106 -8.33 -5.85 -4.11
N VAL A 107 -8.28 -4.67 -4.71
CA VAL A 107 -9.32 -3.65 -4.61
C VAL A 107 -10.01 -3.49 -5.95
N THR A 108 -11.30 -3.73 -5.97
CA THR A 108 -12.16 -3.51 -7.13
C THR A 108 -12.89 -2.17 -7.02
N THR A 109 -13.75 -1.89 -7.95
CA THR A 109 -14.60 -0.68 -7.92
C THR A 109 -15.53 -0.64 -6.70
N SER A 110 -15.95 -1.79 -6.17
CA SER A 110 -16.93 -1.88 -5.08
C SER A 110 -16.43 -2.52 -3.79
N SER A 111 -15.42 -3.38 -3.86
CA SER A 111 -15.07 -4.25 -2.73
C SER A 111 -13.57 -4.53 -2.66
N VAL A 112 -13.14 -5.04 -1.51
CA VAL A 112 -11.78 -5.50 -1.25
C VAL A 112 -11.79 -7.02 -1.04
N TYR A 113 -10.81 -7.68 -1.64
CA TYR A 113 -10.63 -9.13 -1.58
C TYR A 113 -9.22 -9.47 -1.11
N HIS A 114 -9.09 -10.61 -0.45
CA HIS A 114 -7.80 -11.25 -0.16
C HIS A 114 -7.67 -12.52 -1.00
N TRP A 115 -6.50 -12.73 -1.58
CA TRP A 115 -6.18 -13.89 -2.40
C TRP A 115 -4.91 -14.55 -1.89
N SER A 116 -5.06 -15.69 -1.21
CA SER A 116 -3.94 -16.51 -0.75
C SER A 116 -3.27 -17.22 -1.93
N ILE A 117 -1.95 -17.37 -1.88
CA ILE A 117 -1.21 -18.21 -2.83
C ILE A 117 -0.92 -19.61 -2.28
N GLU A 118 -1.28 -19.91 -1.03
CA GLU A 118 -1.01 -21.19 -0.36
C GLU A 118 -2.07 -22.25 -0.65
N ASP A 119 -3.26 -21.84 -1.05
CA ASP A 119 -4.38 -22.72 -1.36
C ASP A 119 -4.91 -22.50 -2.80
N ASP A 120 -5.82 -23.34 -3.27
CA ASP A 120 -6.44 -23.19 -4.58
C ASP A 120 -7.69 -22.30 -4.58
N ALA A 121 -8.01 -21.65 -3.45
CA ALA A 121 -9.20 -20.82 -3.34
C ALA A 121 -9.14 -19.58 -4.22
N ALA A 122 -10.29 -19.16 -4.73
CA ALA A 122 -10.46 -17.89 -5.40
C ALA A 122 -10.35 -16.73 -4.39
N PRO A 123 -10.13 -15.47 -4.85
CA PRO A 123 -10.13 -14.31 -3.96
C PRO A 123 -11.39 -14.25 -3.09
N GLN A 124 -11.21 -14.09 -1.79
CA GLN A 124 -12.29 -14.01 -0.81
C GLN A 124 -12.59 -12.56 -0.49
N LYS A 125 -13.87 -12.17 -0.57
CA LYS A 125 -14.31 -10.81 -0.22
C LYS A 125 -14.09 -10.56 1.27
N VAL A 126 -13.48 -9.41 1.58
CA VAL A 126 -13.22 -8.98 2.96
C VAL A 126 -14.23 -7.93 3.41
N PHE A 127 -14.42 -6.87 2.62
CA PHE A 127 -15.40 -5.81 2.89
C PHE A 127 -15.77 -5.04 1.62
N ASP A 128 -16.88 -4.29 1.70
CA ASP A 128 -17.28 -3.35 0.65
C ASP A 128 -16.62 -1.99 0.87
N ARG A 129 -16.29 -1.33 -0.24
CA ARG A 129 -15.75 0.04 -0.18
C ARG A 129 -16.81 0.98 0.40
N HIS A 130 -16.39 1.80 1.35
CA HIS A 130 -17.25 2.83 1.92
C HIS A 130 -17.54 3.94 0.89
N ALA A 131 -18.73 4.53 0.96
CA ALA A 131 -19.17 5.59 0.04
C ALA A 131 -18.21 6.80 0.01
N SER A 132 -17.51 7.10 1.11
CA SER A 132 -16.48 8.17 1.16
C SER A 132 -15.30 7.95 0.22
N LEU A 133 -15.13 6.75 -0.30
CA LEU A 133 -14.08 6.38 -1.25
C LEU A 133 -14.60 6.18 -2.69
N ALA A 134 -15.89 6.41 -2.95
CA ALA A 134 -16.50 6.12 -4.26
C ALA A 134 -15.77 6.84 -5.41
N ASP A 135 -15.54 8.15 -5.26
CA ASP A 135 -14.94 9.01 -6.29
C ASP A 135 -13.46 9.32 -6.00
N THR A 136 -12.76 8.39 -5.35
CA THR A 136 -11.35 8.56 -5.01
C THR A 136 -10.46 7.64 -5.84
N GLN A 137 -9.27 8.13 -6.18
CA GLN A 137 -8.17 7.29 -6.64
C GLN A 137 -7.61 6.54 -5.43
N ILE A 138 -7.71 5.23 -5.45
CA ILE A 138 -7.09 4.39 -4.41
C ILE A 138 -5.58 4.41 -4.58
N ILE A 139 -4.87 4.76 -3.53
CA ILE A 139 -3.41 4.90 -3.52
C ILE A 139 -2.71 3.92 -2.58
N ASN A 140 -3.43 3.36 -1.61
CA ASN A 140 -2.84 2.38 -0.69
C ASN A 140 -3.90 1.47 -0.06
N TYR A 141 -3.46 0.27 0.30
CA TYR A 141 -4.20 -0.70 1.10
C TYR A 141 -3.22 -1.42 2.03
N ARG A 142 -3.53 -1.51 3.31
CA ARG A 142 -2.69 -2.18 4.31
C ARG A 142 -3.52 -3.02 5.25
N ALA A 143 -2.89 -4.08 5.78
CA ALA A 143 -3.44 -4.90 6.86
C ALA A 143 -2.50 -4.83 8.09
N SER A 144 -3.06 -4.99 9.28
CA SER A 144 -2.29 -5.24 10.50
C SER A 144 -1.61 -6.61 10.43
N ALA A 145 -0.53 -6.80 11.20
CA ALA A 145 0.25 -8.04 11.18
C ALA A 145 -0.59 -9.29 11.54
N ASP A 146 -1.60 -9.11 12.41
CA ASP A 146 -2.54 -10.17 12.80
C ASP A 146 -3.74 -10.32 11.84
N GLY A 147 -3.80 -9.51 10.79
CA GLY A 147 -4.88 -9.54 9.80
C GLY A 147 -6.26 -9.16 10.31
N LYS A 148 -6.37 -8.56 11.52
CA LYS A 148 -7.64 -8.15 12.11
C LYS A 148 -8.13 -6.78 11.66
N TRP A 149 -7.20 -5.90 11.28
CA TRP A 149 -7.48 -4.55 10.85
C TRP A 149 -6.94 -4.28 9.46
N MET A 150 -7.69 -3.54 8.67
CA MET A 150 -7.30 -3.11 7.34
C MET A 150 -7.59 -1.62 7.18
N VAL A 151 -6.77 -0.96 6.35
CA VAL A 151 -7.03 0.42 5.94
C VAL A 151 -6.91 0.56 4.44
N LEU A 152 -7.96 1.09 3.81
CA LEU A 152 -7.99 1.47 2.41
C LEU A 152 -7.86 2.99 2.32
N ILE A 153 -6.99 3.50 1.47
CA ILE A 153 -6.67 4.92 1.36
C ILE A 153 -6.90 5.38 -0.07
N GLY A 154 -7.67 6.44 -0.22
CA GLY A 154 -7.94 7.11 -1.48
C GLY A 154 -7.72 8.60 -1.40
N ILE A 155 -7.46 9.21 -2.54
CA ILE A 155 -7.34 10.66 -2.70
C ILE A 155 -8.29 11.16 -3.77
N SER A 156 -8.77 12.38 -3.61
CA SER A 156 -9.57 13.09 -4.62
C SER A 156 -9.15 14.55 -4.72
N SER A 157 -9.39 15.16 -5.87
CA SER A 157 -9.21 16.59 -6.04
C SER A 157 -10.34 17.34 -5.33
N ASN A 158 -10.00 18.30 -4.47
CA ASN A 158 -10.98 19.22 -3.91
C ASN A 158 -11.13 20.41 -4.86
N THR A 159 -12.22 20.43 -5.61
CA THR A 159 -12.53 21.50 -6.59
C THR A 159 -13.55 22.51 -6.08
N VAL A 160 -14.14 22.27 -4.91
CA VAL A 160 -15.29 23.03 -4.41
C VAL A 160 -14.88 24.34 -3.75
N ASP A 161 -13.70 24.39 -3.13
CA ASP A 161 -13.18 25.57 -2.45
C ASP A 161 -11.79 25.92 -2.95
N ALA A 162 -11.64 27.06 -3.60
CA ALA A 162 -10.37 27.54 -4.14
C ALA A 162 -9.31 27.81 -3.05
N ASN A 163 -9.73 28.02 -1.80
CA ASN A 163 -8.87 28.28 -0.64
C ASN A 163 -8.57 27.01 0.17
N ALA A 164 -9.25 25.89 -0.13
CA ALA A 164 -8.99 24.63 0.53
C ALA A 164 -7.76 23.94 -0.06
N PHE A 165 -7.13 23.08 0.75
CA PHE A 165 -6.08 22.18 0.26
C PHE A 165 -6.65 21.29 -0.85
N ARG A 166 -5.97 21.28 -2.01
CA ARG A 166 -6.52 20.72 -3.26
C ARG A 166 -6.69 19.21 -3.27
N ILE A 167 -5.95 18.49 -2.44
CA ILE A 167 -5.99 17.02 -2.40
C ILE A 167 -6.62 16.58 -1.08
N LYS A 168 -7.82 16.03 -1.18
CA LYS A 168 -8.49 15.41 -0.04
C LYS A 168 -8.06 13.96 0.08
N GLY A 169 -7.57 13.57 1.27
CA GLY A 169 -7.32 12.18 1.63
C GLY A 169 -8.50 11.59 2.38
N SER A 170 -8.95 10.43 1.98
CA SER A 170 -10.03 9.67 2.62
C SER A 170 -9.57 8.25 2.90
N MET A 171 -9.89 7.73 4.06
CA MET A 171 -9.54 6.39 4.48
C MET A 171 -10.77 5.63 4.98
N GLN A 172 -10.75 4.32 4.79
CA GLN A 172 -11.69 3.39 5.40
C GLN A 172 -10.89 2.44 6.29
N LEU A 173 -11.04 2.58 7.60
CA LEU A 173 -10.51 1.64 8.57
C LEU A 173 -11.55 0.56 8.81
N TYR A 174 -11.18 -0.71 8.57
CA TYR A 174 -12.06 -1.86 8.72
C TYR A 174 -11.56 -2.81 9.81
N SER A 175 -12.45 -3.18 10.72
CA SER A 175 -12.23 -4.23 11.70
C SER A 175 -12.87 -5.53 11.20
N LYS A 176 -12.05 -6.54 10.90
CA LYS A 176 -12.53 -7.85 10.43
C LYS A 176 -13.33 -8.58 11.51
N GLU A 177 -12.90 -8.47 12.74
CA GLU A 177 -13.51 -9.14 13.88
C GLU A 177 -14.90 -8.58 14.20
N ARG A 178 -15.08 -7.25 14.04
CA ARG A 178 -16.35 -6.56 14.29
C ARG A 178 -17.23 -6.44 13.04
N GLY A 179 -16.68 -6.67 11.86
CA GLY A 179 -17.37 -6.48 10.59
C GLY A 179 -17.74 -5.01 10.31
N VAL A 180 -17.02 -4.03 10.88
CA VAL A 180 -17.37 -2.61 10.85
C VAL A 180 -16.31 -1.79 10.16
N SER A 181 -16.77 -0.84 9.32
CA SER A 181 -15.95 0.18 8.66
C SER A 181 -16.12 1.54 9.32
N GLN A 182 -15.02 2.26 9.49
CA GLN A 182 -14.99 3.64 9.94
C GLN A 182 -14.33 4.53 8.89
N PRO A 183 -15.02 5.53 8.34
CA PRO A 183 -14.41 6.55 7.49
C PRO A 183 -13.57 7.51 8.33
N ILE A 184 -12.38 7.86 7.84
CA ILE A 184 -11.42 8.76 8.48
C ILE A 184 -10.80 9.64 7.40
N ASP A 185 -10.60 10.92 7.66
CA ASP A 185 -9.80 11.77 6.79
C ASP A 185 -8.31 11.51 7.00
N GLY A 186 -7.57 11.26 5.92
CA GLY A 186 -6.15 11.00 5.97
C GLY A 186 -5.56 10.58 4.63
N HIS A 187 -4.25 10.75 4.48
CA HIS A 187 -3.52 10.56 3.23
C HIS A 187 -2.57 9.36 3.29
N ALA A 188 -2.00 9.07 4.45
CA ALA A 188 -1.09 7.96 4.66
C ALA A 188 -1.35 7.31 6.02
N ALA A 189 -1.18 5.99 6.12
CA ALA A 189 -1.37 5.26 7.35
C ALA A 189 -0.48 4.01 7.43
N ALA A 190 -0.24 3.57 8.67
CA ALA A 190 0.43 2.31 8.97
C ALA A 190 -0.11 1.70 10.27
N PHE A 191 0.00 0.38 10.37
CA PHE A 191 -0.18 -0.35 11.63
C PHE A 191 1.19 -0.58 12.28
N ALA A 192 1.23 -0.52 13.59
CA ALA A 192 2.44 -0.72 14.38
C ALA A 192 2.15 -1.49 15.66
N GLU A 193 3.19 -2.12 16.18
CA GLU A 193 3.22 -2.71 17.53
C GLU A 193 4.31 -2.01 18.32
N LEU A 194 3.99 -1.52 19.51
CA LEU A 194 4.92 -0.82 20.38
C LEU A 194 4.97 -1.51 21.76
N LYS A 195 6.14 -1.97 22.14
CA LYS A 195 6.41 -2.46 23.50
C LYS A 195 7.07 -1.33 24.30
N THR A 196 6.38 -0.85 25.33
CA THR A 196 6.92 0.09 26.32
C THR A 196 7.32 -0.65 27.59
N GLN A 197 7.99 0.02 28.52
CA GLN A 197 8.41 -0.58 29.79
C GLN A 197 7.23 -1.01 30.65
N ASP A 198 6.14 -0.25 30.62
CA ASP A 198 4.94 -0.45 31.44
C ASP A 198 3.92 -1.39 30.78
N ALA A 199 4.12 -1.76 29.52
CA ALA A 199 3.20 -2.63 28.78
C ALA A 199 3.49 -4.10 29.05
N ILE A 200 2.47 -4.87 29.40
CA ILE A 200 2.55 -6.33 29.56
C ILE A 200 2.65 -6.99 28.20
N VAL A 201 1.79 -6.59 27.26
CA VAL A 201 1.82 -6.99 25.85
C VAL A 201 2.06 -5.76 24.96
N PRO A 202 2.57 -5.92 23.72
CA PRO A 202 2.74 -4.78 22.81
C PRO A 202 1.41 -4.06 22.55
N TYR A 203 1.42 -2.72 22.59
CA TYR A 203 0.29 -1.93 22.11
C TYR A 203 0.13 -2.12 20.61
N LYS A 204 -1.10 -2.31 20.15
CA LYS A 204 -1.46 -2.30 18.75
C LYS A 204 -1.87 -0.89 18.37
N LEU A 205 -1.12 -0.29 17.45
CA LEU A 205 -1.29 1.11 17.09
C LEU A 205 -1.70 1.25 15.63
N PHE A 206 -2.60 2.19 15.39
CA PHE A 206 -2.92 2.73 14.09
C PHE A 206 -2.37 4.15 14.01
N THR A 207 -1.47 4.39 13.06
CA THR A 207 -0.87 5.70 12.82
C THR A 207 -1.35 6.22 11.48
N PHE A 208 -1.73 7.50 11.43
CA PHE A 208 -2.16 8.11 10.17
C PHE A 208 -1.85 9.60 10.11
N ALA A 209 -1.60 10.09 8.92
CA ALA A 209 -1.31 11.48 8.66
C ALA A 209 -2.37 12.11 7.76
N VAL A 210 -2.78 13.32 8.11
CA VAL A 210 -3.72 14.13 7.35
C VAL A 210 -3.12 15.51 7.10
N ARG A 211 -3.29 16.04 5.87
CA ARG A 211 -3.02 17.43 5.54
C ARG A 211 -4.32 18.13 5.15
N THR A 212 -4.51 19.30 5.70
CA THR A 212 -5.63 20.21 5.43
C THR A 212 -5.10 21.59 5.04
N SER A 213 -5.98 22.53 4.72
CA SER A 213 -5.59 23.93 4.47
C SER A 213 -4.98 24.61 5.70
N THR A 214 -5.27 24.13 6.92
CA THR A 214 -4.79 24.74 8.18
C THR A 214 -3.53 24.08 8.73
N GLY A 215 -3.01 23.05 8.09
CA GLY A 215 -1.79 22.36 8.51
C GLY A 215 -1.86 20.85 8.34
N ALA A 216 -0.86 20.16 8.83
CA ALA A 216 -0.80 18.71 8.77
C ALA A 216 -0.56 18.09 10.15
N LYS A 217 -1.16 16.95 10.40
CA LYS A 217 -1.06 16.24 11.69
C LYS A 217 -0.82 14.76 11.47
N LEU A 218 0.04 14.20 12.33
CA LEU A 218 0.23 12.78 12.53
C LEU A 218 -0.53 12.36 13.79
N HIS A 219 -1.39 11.39 13.67
CA HIS A 219 -2.14 10.78 14.77
C HIS A 219 -1.63 9.38 15.05
N ILE A 220 -1.50 9.03 16.33
CA ILE A 220 -1.18 7.70 16.81
C ILE A 220 -2.25 7.30 17.81
N VAL A 221 -2.99 6.25 17.51
CA VAL A 221 -4.10 5.76 18.33
C VAL A 221 -3.95 4.27 18.60
N GLU A 222 -4.37 3.83 19.78
CA GLU A 222 -4.45 2.40 20.10
C GLU A 222 -5.69 1.80 19.42
N ILE A 223 -5.51 0.60 18.87
CA ILE A 223 -6.58 -0.27 18.39
C ILE A 223 -6.48 -1.60 19.15
N ASP A 224 -7.62 -2.23 19.46
CA ASP A 224 -7.66 -3.49 20.24
C ASP A 224 -6.91 -3.39 21.57
N HIS A 225 -7.40 -2.53 22.46
CA HIS A 225 -6.85 -2.35 23.79
C HIS A 225 -6.79 -3.70 24.54
N ALA A 226 -5.60 -4.01 25.04
CA ALA A 226 -5.37 -5.17 25.90
C ALA A 226 -5.68 -4.77 27.36
N PRO A 227 -6.64 -5.43 28.03
CA PRO A 227 -7.08 -5.04 29.37
C PRO A 227 -5.96 -5.05 30.44
N GLU A 228 -4.92 -5.85 30.21
CA GLU A 228 -3.73 -5.95 31.06
C GLU A 228 -2.76 -4.78 30.94
N ASN A 229 -2.89 -3.97 29.87
CA ASN A 229 -2.05 -2.80 29.66
C ASN A 229 -2.68 -1.55 30.28
N PRO A 230 -1.87 -0.56 30.70
CA PRO A 230 -2.34 0.80 30.91
C PRO A 230 -2.96 1.36 29.61
N ALA A 231 -3.96 2.22 29.73
CA ALA A 231 -4.56 2.86 28.55
C ALA A 231 -3.52 3.71 27.79
N PHE A 232 -3.40 3.48 26.49
CA PHE A 232 -2.54 4.28 25.64
C PHE A 232 -3.14 5.67 25.39
N SER A 233 -2.39 6.69 25.78
CA SER A 233 -2.83 8.07 25.52
C SER A 233 -2.61 8.41 24.04
N LYS A 234 -3.70 8.72 23.31
CA LYS A 234 -3.65 9.19 21.93
C LYS A 234 -2.59 10.29 21.77
N LYS A 235 -1.73 10.15 20.76
CA LYS A 235 -0.75 11.17 20.39
C LYS A 235 -1.17 11.89 19.11
N THR A 236 -0.94 13.20 19.09
CA THR A 236 -1.12 14.01 17.89
C THR A 236 0.08 14.93 17.78
N VAL A 237 0.74 14.93 16.64
CA VAL A 237 1.95 15.69 16.36
C VAL A 237 1.73 16.53 15.10
N ASP A 238 2.10 17.79 15.15
CA ASP A 238 2.09 18.64 13.96
C ASP A 238 3.21 18.23 13.01
N VAL A 239 2.88 18.17 11.72
CA VAL A 239 3.81 17.85 10.65
C VAL A 239 4.05 19.14 9.86
N PHE A 240 5.31 19.53 9.78
CA PHE A 240 5.71 20.74 9.05
C PHE A 240 5.76 20.46 7.54
N PHE A 241 5.24 21.42 6.77
CA PHE A 241 5.41 21.50 5.31
C PHE A 241 5.92 22.91 4.98
N PRO A 242 6.91 23.04 4.09
CA PRO A 242 7.34 24.35 3.61
C PRO A 242 6.19 25.12 2.95
N ASP A 243 6.18 26.44 3.07
CA ASP A 243 5.10 27.29 2.52
C ASP A 243 4.99 27.15 0.98
N GLU A 244 6.11 26.90 0.30
CA GLU A 244 6.17 26.68 -1.14
C GLU A 244 5.55 25.33 -1.56
N ALA A 245 5.49 24.38 -0.64
CA ALA A 245 4.96 23.04 -0.88
C ALA A 245 3.42 22.98 -0.79
N THR A 246 2.72 23.89 -1.47
CA THR A 246 1.27 24.09 -1.36
C THR A 246 0.44 22.88 -1.79
N ASN A 247 0.98 22.01 -2.67
CA ASN A 247 0.30 20.83 -3.18
C ASN A 247 0.97 19.51 -2.71
N ASP A 248 1.90 19.61 -1.76
CA ASP A 248 2.53 18.43 -1.17
C ASP A 248 1.64 17.81 -0.08
N PHE A 249 1.67 16.51 0.06
CA PHE A 249 0.89 15.78 1.05
C PHE A 249 1.56 14.43 1.39
N PRO A 250 1.23 13.83 2.55
CA PRO A 250 1.73 12.51 2.90
C PRO A 250 1.29 11.44 1.89
N VAL A 251 2.23 10.66 1.36
CA VAL A 251 1.92 9.58 0.39
C VAL A 251 2.28 8.20 0.90
N ALA A 252 3.25 8.10 1.80
CA ALA A 252 3.66 6.83 2.36
C ALA A 252 4.01 6.98 3.84
N MET A 253 3.74 5.94 4.60
CA MET A 253 4.10 5.82 6.00
C MET A 253 4.68 4.44 6.27
N GLN A 254 5.76 4.38 7.00
CA GLN A 254 6.41 3.15 7.41
C GLN A 254 6.79 3.24 8.88
N VAL A 255 6.66 2.12 9.60
CA VAL A 255 7.06 2.05 11.01
C VAL A 255 8.21 1.07 11.15
N SER A 256 9.32 1.54 11.69
CA SER A 256 10.41 0.66 12.08
C SER A 256 10.14 0.06 13.45
N LYS A 257 9.83 -1.23 13.50
CA LYS A 257 9.65 -1.96 14.75
C LYS A 257 10.94 -1.97 15.60
N ARG A 258 12.10 -2.01 14.93
CA ARG A 258 13.41 -2.07 15.61
C ARG A 258 13.73 -0.79 16.37
N TYR A 259 13.38 0.38 15.81
CA TYR A 259 13.77 1.67 16.37
C TYR A 259 12.59 2.45 16.96
N GLY A 260 11.36 1.97 16.82
CA GLY A 260 10.16 2.68 17.25
C GLY A 260 9.96 4.02 16.53
N ILE A 261 10.40 4.12 15.28
CA ILE A 261 10.35 5.34 14.48
C ILE A 261 9.26 5.21 13.42
N VAL A 262 8.46 6.26 13.27
CA VAL A 262 7.52 6.42 12.15
C VAL A 262 8.18 7.29 11.09
N TYR A 263 8.34 6.74 9.89
CA TYR A 263 8.77 7.48 8.70
C TYR A 263 7.54 7.91 7.92
N LEU A 264 7.47 9.19 7.60
CA LEU A 264 6.41 9.77 6.78
C LEU A 264 7.06 10.39 5.55
N MET A 265 6.69 9.92 4.37
CA MET A 265 7.18 10.47 3.11
C MET A 265 6.08 11.27 2.43
N THR A 266 6.44 12.41 1.88
CA THR A 266 5.52 13.26 1.13
C THR A 266 5.65 13.05 -0.38
N LYS A 267 4.68 13.58 -1.14
CA LYS A 267 4.67 13.52 -2.61
C LYS A 267 5.92 14.16 -3.23
N TYR A 268 6.46 15.20 -2.61
CA TYR A 268 7.66 15.90 -3.10
C TYR A 268 8.97 15.25 -2.64
N GLY A 269 8.89 14.15 -1.86
CA GLY A 269 10.05 13.37 -1.43
C GLY A 269 10.66 13.81 -0.11
N PHE A 270 10.00 14.67 0.67
CA PHE A 270 10.41 14.95 2.03
C PHE A 270 10.11 13.74 2.94
N ILE A 271 11.03 13.50 3.89
CA ILE A 271 10.91 12.44 4.90
C ILE A 271 11.07 13.04 6.28
#